data_6c2941d873aa2f27932ac0351f017f19
#
_entry.id   6c2941d873aa2f27932ac0351f017f19
#
_cell.length_a   1.000
_cell.length_b   1.000
_cell.length_c   1.000
_cell.angle_alpha   90.00
_cell.angle_beta   90.00
_cell.angle_gamma   90.00
#
_symmetry.space_group_name_H-M   'P 1'
#
loop_
_entity.id
_entity.type
_entity.pdbx_description
1 polymer ?
#
loop_
_entity_poly.entity_id
_entity_poly.type
_entity_poly.pdbx_seq_one_letter_code
_entity_poly.pdbx_strand_id
1 'polypeptide(L)'
;MWQPRHVPLSGSTRPDQILAVVIPSYRVKAHVLNVIARVGPEVAMIFVVDDACPDGSGRFVEAECKDKRVRVIFHDRNRGVGGAVISGYRAALAAGADIVVKVDGDGQMDPALIPHIARPVLARQADYAKGNRFHSLWNVRKMPRVRLYGNAGLSFMTKLSSGYWGIFDPTNGYTAIHAAALNSIEFANVSERYFFETDMLINLGNARAVVADVPMEAVYGDEVSNLHIRKELWHFFAKNMRELTKRIFYTYFLRDFSPASLQLLFGLIFLVFGTIYGAVQWTHSVSSGELASTGTVMIAVLPIILGVQFLLNFLSFDIANEPRVPIQPTFSLADIVPHEAGA
;
A
#
# COMPACT_ATOMS: atom_id res chain seq x y z
N MET A 1 24.85 -7.00 -2.72
CA MET A 1 24.21 -8.32 -2.93
C MET A 1 22.86 -8.26 -2.21
N TRP A 2 21.76 -8.03 -2.94
CA TRP A 2 20.41 -7.95 -2.37
C TRP A 2 19.91 -9.37 -2.11
N GLN A 3 19.77 -9.75 -0.84
CA GLN A 3 19.08 -10.98 -0.46
C GLN A 3 17.62 -10.65 -0.20
N PRO A 4 16.66 -11.34 -0.83
CA PRO A 4 15.26 -11.25 -0.44
C PRO A 4 15.17 -11.73 1.01
N ARG A 5 14.61 -10.87 1.88
CA ARG A 5 14.42 -11.21 3.28
C ARG A 5 13.42 -12.36 3.37
N HIS A 6 13.92 -13.56 3.58
CA HIS A 6 13.12 -14.63 4.14
C HIS A 6 12.80 -14.23 5.59
N VAL A 7 11.57 -13.77 5.81
CA VAL A 7 11.05 -13.62 7.16
C VAL A 7 10.98 -15.02 7.76
N PRO A 8 11.71 -15.32 8.85
CA PRO A 8 11.67 -16.65 9.46
C PRO A 8 10.23 -16.94 9.91
N LEU A 9 9.69 -18.06 9.48
CA LEU A 9 8.31 -18.46 9.70
C LEU A 9 8.04 -19.04 11.11
N SER A 10 8.85 -18.71 12.11
CA SER A 10 8.84 -19.30 13.46
C SER A 10 8.17 -18.43 14.54
N GLY A 11 7.12 -17.66 14.18
CA GLY A 11 6.28 -17.00 15.19
C GLY A 11 5.12 -17.92 15.58
N SER A 12 4.94 -18.21 16.88
CA SER A 12 3.74 -18.87 17.38
C SER A 12 2.55 -17.94 17.16
N THR A 13 1.55 -18.40 16.39
CA THR A 13 0.25 -17.72 16.31
C THR A 13 -0.46 -17.87 17.66
N ARG A 14 -0.94 -16.76 18.24
CA ARG A 14 -1.81 -16.90 19.45
C ARG A 14 -3.18 -17.42 18.99
N PRO A 15 -3.75 -18.41 19.70
CA PRO A 15 -5.07 -18.94 19.36
C PRO A 15 -6.23 -17.96 19.58
N ASP A 16 -5.98 -16.79 20.16
CA ASP A 16 -7.03 -15.88 20.64
C ASP A 16 -7.28 -14.68 19.72
N GLN A 17 -6.56 -14.53 18.58
CA GLN A 17 -6.77 -13.39 17.69
C GLN A 17 -8.01 -13.57 16.81
N ILE A 18 -8.92 -12.61 16.87
CA ILE A 18 -10.18 -12.62 16.12
C ILE A 18 -9.94 -12.14 14.69
N LEU A 19 -10.07 -13.06 13.74
CA LEU A 19 -9.92 -12.79 12.31
C LEU A 19 -11.29 -12.49 11.68
N ALA A 20 -11.40 -11.34 11.01
CA ALA A 20 -12.56 -10.96 10.23
C ALA A 20 -12.22 -10.85 8.73
N VAL A 21 -13.23 -11.03 7.88
CA VAL A 21 -13.14 -10.82 6.43
C VAL A 21 -14.08 -9.70 6.02
N VAL A 22 -13.61 -8.83 5.12
CA VAL A 22 -14.42 -7.79 4.47
C VAL A 22 -14.48 -8.08 2.97
N ILE A 23 -15.71 -8.18 2.45
CA ILE A 23 -16.00 -8.46 1.04
C ILE A 23 -16.76 -7.26 0.45
N PRO A 24 -16.08 -6.33 -0.26
CA PRO A 24 -16.77 -5.30 -1.03
C PRO A 24 -17.59 -5.95 -2.14
N SER A 25 -18.86 -5.56 -2.26
CA SER A 25 -19.83 -6.23 -3.13
C SER A 25 -20.53 -5.23 -4.05
N TYR A 26 -20.16 -5.26 -5.34
CA TYR A 26 -20.80 -4.47 -6.39
C TYR A 26 -20.78 -5.24 -7.70
N ARG A 27 -21.95 -5.65 -8.19
CA ARG A 27 -22.13 -6.49 -9.41
C ARG A 27 -21.42 -7.84 -9.34
N VAL A 28 -21.38 -8.45 -8.16
CA VAL A 28 -20.72 -9.74 -7.91
C VAL A 28 -21.67 -10.87 -7.54
N LYS A 29 -22.98 -10.69 -7.83
CA LYS A 29 -24.03 -11.64 -7.47
C LYS A 29 -23.73 -13.08 -7.91
N ALA A 30 -23.06 -13.25 -9.06
CA ALA A 30 -22.74 -14.59 -9.60
C ALA A 30 -21.66 -15.32 -8.77
N HIS A 31 -20.82 -14.61 -8.02
CA HIS A 31 -19.63 -15.17 -7.39
C HIS A 31 -19.63 -15.08 -5.87
N VAL A 32 -20.29 -14.09 -5.28
CA VAL A 32 -20.17 -13.73 -3.87
C VAL A 32 -20.50 -14.86 -2.90
N LEU A 33 -21.53 -15.67 -3.17
CA LEU A 33 -21.87 -16.83 -2.32
C LEU A 33 -20.79 -17.92 -2.37
N ASN A 34 -20.20 -18.14 -3.55
CA ASN A 34 -19.10 -19.10 -3.68
C ASN A 34 -17.84 -18.61 -2.96
N VAL A 35 -17.56 -17.29 -3.01
CA VAL A 35 -16.47 -16.68 -2.23
C VAL A 35 -16.70 -16.91 -0.74
N ILE A 36 -17.89 -16.60 -0.22
CA ILE A 36 -18.27 -16.79 1.19
C ILE A 36 -18.13 -18.26 1.60
N ALA A 37 -18.66 -19.19 0.80
CA ALA A 37 -18.63 -20.63 1.11
C ALA A 37 -17.21 -21.22 1.21
N ARG A 38 -16.21 -20.57 0.60
CA ARG A 38 -14.81 -20.99 0.64
C ARG A 38 -14.00 -20.32 1.75
N VAL A 39 -14.61 -19.39 2.53
CA VAL A 39 -13.97 -18.80 3.70
C VAL A 39 -13.87 -19.84 4.81
N GLY A 40 -12.66 -20.14 5.25
CA GLY A 40 -12.38 -21.18 6.24
C GLY A 40 -12.94 -20.91 7.64
N PRO A 41 -12.89 -21.90 8.53
CA PRO A 41 -13.40 -21.79 9.89
C PRO A 41 -12.55 -20.91 10.82
N GLU A 42 -11.33 -20.57 10.42
CA GLU A 42 -10.43 -19.65 11.13
C GLU A 42 -10.96 -18.21 11.17
N VAL A 43 -11.89 -17.87 10.27
CA VAL A 43 -12.53 -16.57 10.20
C VAL A 43 -13.74 -16.55 11.11
N ALA A 44 -13.75 -15.65 12.09
CA ALA A 44 -14.85 -15.52 13.05
C ALA A 44 -16.03 -14.69 12.52
N MET A 45 -15.78 -13.71 11.64
CA MET A 45 -16.79 -12.77 11.14
C MET A 45 -16.54 -12.43 9.68
N ILE A 46 -17.63 -12.31 8.90
CA ILE A 46 -17.61 -11.94 7.47
C ILE A 46 -18.51 -10.74 7.26
N PHE A 47 -17.95 -9.63 6.81
CA PHE A 47 -18.69 -8.41 6.49
C PHE A 47 -18.79 -8.26 4.97
N VAL A 48 -19.98 -8.40 4.43
CA VAL A 48 -20.29 -8.16 3.01
C VAL A 48 -20.82 -6.73 2.91
N VAL A 49 -20.14 -5.86 2.18
CA VAL A 49 -20.53 -4.46 2.04
C VAL A 49 -21.10 -4.24 0.64
N ASP A 50 -22.42 -4.11 0.55
CA ASP A 50 -23.14 -3.78 -0.69
C ASP A 50 -23.00 -2.27 -0.95
N ASP A 51 -22.27 -1.93 -2.00
CA ASP A 51 -21.99 -0.54 -2.37
C ASP A 51 -23.08 0.02 -3.30
N ALA A 52 -24.33 0.00 -2.83
CA ALA A 52 -25.53 0.36 -3.58
C ALA A 52 -25.59 -0.38 -4.94
N CYS A 53 -25.45 -1.70 -4.88
CA CYS A 53 -25.36 -2.55 -6.06
C CYS A 53 -26.70 -2.60 -6.82
N PRO A 54 -26.75 -2.21 -8.12
CA PRO A 54 -27.99 -2.24 -8.89
C PRO A 54 -28.55 -3.67 -9.08
N ASP A 55 -27.67 -4.69 -9.05
CA ASP A 55 -28.04 -6.09 -9.22
C ASP A 55 -28.46 -6.75 -7.90
N GLY A 56 -28.42 -5.98 -6.77
CA GLY A 56 -28.84 -6.43 -5.46
C GLY A 56 -27.97 -7.55 -4.88
N SER A 57 -26.65 -7.49 -5.06
CA SER A 57 -25.71 -8.51 -4.57
C SER A 57 -25.82 -8.73 -3.06
N GLY A 58 -25.91 -7.64 -2.26
CA GLY A 58 -26.07 -7.75 -0.80
C GLY A 58 -27.39 -8.36 -0.38
N ARG A 59 -28.51 -7.96 -1.02
CA ARG A 59 -29.82 -8.56 -0.74
C ARG A 59 -29.86 -10.06 -1.09
N PHE A 60 -29.15 -10.43 -2.16
CA PHE A 60 -29.00 -11.83 -2.53
C PHE A 60 -28.23 -12.62 -1.47
N VAL A 61 -27.14 -12.05 -0.94
CA VAL A 61 -26.40 -12.67 0.17
C VAL A 61 -27.28 -12.79 1.41
N GLU A 62 -28.01 -11.74 1.77
CA GLU A 62 -28.90 -11.74 2.94
C GLU A 62 -29.99 -12.79 2.86
N ALA A 63 -30.54 -13.04 1.65
CA ALA A 63 -31.59 -14.02 1.41
C ALA A 63 -31.10 -15.48 1.35
N GLU A 64 -29.94 -15.72 0.72
CA GLU A 64 -29.50 -17.07 0.35
C GLU A 64 -28.36 -17.60 1.24
N CYS A 65 -27.61 -16.72 1.91
CA CYS A 65 -26.46 -17.14 2.72
C CYS A 65 -26.92 -17.73 4.06
N LYS A 66 -26.48 -18.97 4.34
CA LYS A 66 -26.79 -19.68 5.59
C LYS A 66 -25.67 -19.57 6.64
N ASP A 67 -24.54 -18.97 6.29
CA ASP A 67 -23.39 -18.82 7.18
C ASP A 67 -23.69 -17.72 8.23
N LYS A 68 -23.81 -18.12 9.48
CA LYS A 68 -24.13 -17.22 10.61
C LYS A 68 -23.03 -16.18 10.90
N ARG A 69 -21.84 -16.34 10.35
CA ARG A 69 -20.73 -15.38 10.47
C ARG A 69 -20.94 -14.15 9.61
N VAL A 70 -21.81 -14.23 8.59
CA VAL A 70 -22.04 -13.19 7.60
C VAL A 70 -22.92 -12.08 8.15
N ARG A 71 -22.48 -10.85 7.96
CA ARG A 71 -23.24 -9.62 8.21
C ARG A 71 -23.17 -8.75 6.97
N VAL A 72 -24.34 -8.33 6.47
CA VAL A 72 -24.43 -7.48 5.28
C VAL A 72 -24.60 -6.03 5.71
N ILE A 73 -23.83 -5.15 5.08
CA ILE A 73 -23.86 -3.68 5.27
C ILE A 73 -24.28 -3.07 3.94
N PHE A 74 -25.28 -2.19 3.96
CA PHE A 74 -25.78 -1.53 2.76
C PHE A 74 -25.38 -0.07 2.72
N HIS A 75 -24.87 0.41 1.59
CA HIS A 75 -24.69 1.82 1.32
C HIS A 75 -25.92 2.41 0.61
N ASP A 76 -26.25 3.65 0.92
CA ASP A 76 -27.33 4.39 0.25
C ASP A 76 -26.94 4.81 -1.18
N ARG A 77 -25.64 4.94 -1.45
CA ARG A 77 -25.09 5.32 -2.76
C ARG A 77 -23.75 4.61 -2.99
N ASN A 78 -23.39 4.44 -4.25
CA ASN A 78 -22.08 3.89 -4.62
C ASN A 78 -20.95 4.84 -4.20
N ARG A 79 -20.08 4.36 -3.29
CA ARG A 79 -18.91 5.04 -2.77
C ARG A 79 -17.61 4.54 -3.39
N GLY A 80 -17.67 3.43 -4.11
CA GLY A 80 -16.52 2.74 -4.68
C GLY A 80 -15.90 1.72 -3.73
N VAL A 81 -14.98 0.92 -4.27
CA VAL A 81 -14.36 -0.20 -3.55
C VAL A 81 -13.73 0.24 -2.23
N GLY A 82 -13.00 1.36 -2.21
CA GLY A 82 -12.39 1.89 -0.99
C GLY A 82 -13.42 2.28 0.05
N GLY A 83 -14.52 2.95 -0.34
CA GLY A 83 -15.61 3.30 0.55
C GLY A 83 -16.27 2.07 1.19
N ALA A 84 -16.49 1.01 0.39
CA ALA A 84 -17.02 -0.25 0.89
C ALA A 84 -16.05 -0.92 1.88
N VAL A 85 -14.76 -0.97 1.57
CA VAL A 85 -13.73 -1.55 2.44
C VAL A 85 -13.62 -0.77 3.75
N ILE A 86 -13.61 0.57 3.71
CA ILE A 86 -13.57 1.41 4.92
C ILE A 86 -14.77 1.14 5.83
N SER A 87 -15.97 1.00 5.26
CA SER A 87 -17.17 0.66 6.04
C SER A 87 -17.06 -0.72 6.68
N GLY A 88 -16.55 -1.70 5.94
CA GLY A 88 -16.27 -3.05 6.44
C GLY A 88 -15.20 -3.04 7.56
N TYR A 89 -14.12 -2.29 7.41
CA TYR A 89 -13.07 -2.15 8.44
C TYR A 89 -13.62 -1.56 9.73
N ARG A 90 -14.43 -0.49 9.64
CA ARG A 90 -15.09 0.10 10.81
C ARG A 90 -16.02 -0.88 11.52
N ALA A 91 -16.79 -1.65 10.76
CA ALA A 91 -17.69 -2.66 11.32
C ALA A 91 -16.93 -3.81 11.98
N ALA A 92 -15.83 -4.27 11.36
CA ALA A 92 -14.98 -5.30 11.92
C ALA A 92 -14.31 -4.85 13.22
N LEU A 93 -13.76 -3.62 13.26
CA LEU A 93 -13.18 -3.03 14.47
C LEU A 93 -14.23 -2.88 15.58
N ALA A 94 -15.44 -2.38 15.25
CA ALA A 94 -16.54 -2.23 16.22
C ALA A 94 -17.03 -3.60 16.75
N ALA A 95 -16.84 -4.68 16.00
CA ALA A 95 -17.15 -6.04 16.41
C ALA A 95 -16.00 -6.72 17.17
N GLY A 96 -14.87 -6.04 17.40
CA GLY A 96 -13.74 -6.55 18.16
C GLY A 96 -12.76 -7.41 17.36
N ALA A 97 -12.70 -7.26 16.02
CA ALA A 97 -11.71 -7.95 15.21
C ALA A 97 -10.29 -7.43 15.49
N ASP A 98 -9.33 -8.33 15.67
CA ASP A 98 -7.91 -8.01 15.80
C ASP A 98 -7.24 -7.87 14.43
N ILE A 99 -7.66 -8.68 13.47
CA ILE A 99 -7.11 -8.69 12.11
C ILE A 99 -8.27 -8.70 11.11
N VAL A 100 -8.17 -7.89 10.08
CA VAL A 100 -9.17 -7.82 9.02
C VAL A 100 -8.53 -8.16 7.68
N VAL A 101 -9.10 -9.11 6.97
CA VAL A 101 -8.67 -9.51 5.62
C VAL A 101 -9.67 -8.97 4.60
N LYS A 102 -9.18 -8.28 3.58
CA LYS A 102 -9.98 -7.87 2.42
C LYS A 102 -9.91 -8.96 1.35
N VAL A 103 -11.08 -9.42 0.90
CA VAL A 103 -11.25 -10.37 -0.22
C VAL A 103 -12.25 -9.79 -1.18
N ASP A 104 -11.94 -9.69 -2.47
CA ASP A 104 -12.90 -9.19 -3.46
C ASP A 104 -13.99 -10.24 -3.78
N GLY A 105 -15.23 -9.77 -3.96
CA GLY A 105 -16.40 -10.64 -4.13
C GLY A 105 -16.55 -11.22 -5.54
N ASP A 106 -15.64 -10.92 -6.48
CA ASP A 106 -15.66 -11.33 -7.89
C ASP A 106 -15.13 -12.77 -8.13
N GLY A 107 -14.57 -13.41 -7.09
CA GLY A 107 -14.02 -14.76 -7.16
C GLY A 107 -12.60 -14.86 -7.73
N GLN A 108 -11.93 -13.75 -8.03
CA GLN A 108 -10.54 -13.76 -8.52
C GLN A 108 -9.51 -14.02 -7.39
N MET A 109 -9.91 -13.81 -6.14
CA MET A 109 -9.11 -14.12 -4.97
C MET A 109 -9.57 -15.43 -4.34
N ASP A 110 -8.65 -16.37 -4.16
CA ASP A 110 -8.97 -17.64 -3.49
C ASP A 110 -9.09 -17.44 -1.98
N PRO A 111 -10.29 -17.59 -1.37
CA PRO A 111 -10.45 -17.47 0.08
C PRO A 111 -9.64 -18.47 0.90
N ALA A 112 -9.25 -19.61 0.32
CA ALA A 112 -8.38 -20.58 0.98
C ALA A 112 -6.98 -20.03 1.30
N LEU A 113 -6.57 -18.91 0.66
CA LEU A 113 -5.31 -18.23 0.94
C LEU A 113 -5.40 -17.24 2.12
N ILE A 114 -6.57 -17.03 2.74
CA ILE A 114 -6.73 -16.12 3.89
C ILE A 114 -5.69 -16.38 4.98
N PRO A 115 -5.48 -17.62 5.46
CA PRO A 115 -4.45 -17.88 6.49
C PRO A 115 -3.03 -17.54 6.02
N HIS A 116 -2.75 -17.74 4.73
CA HIS A 116 -1.45 -17.44 4.15
C HIS A 116 -1.19 -15.92 4.08
N ILE A 117 -2.18 -15.14 3.64
CA ILE A 117 -2.10 -13.67 3.57
C ILE A 117 -2.05 -13.07 4.99
N ALA A 118 -2.84 -13.58 5.94
CA ALA A 118 -2.88 -13.08 7.31
C ALA A 118 -1.65 -13.47 8.14
N ARG A 119 -0.90 -14.48 7.73
CA ARG A 119 0.21 -15.07 8.51
C ARG A 119 1.25 -14.08 9.04
N PRO A 120 1.81 -13.13 8.24
CA PRO A 120 2.78 -12.17 8.76
C PRO A 120 2.20 -11.27 9.85
N VAL A 121 0.89 -10.96 9.76
CA VAL A 121 0.19 -10.14 10.75
C VAL A 121 -0.10 -10.95 12.01
N LEU A 122 -0.61 -12.15 11.88
CA LEU A 122 -0.84 -13.11 12.98
C LEU A 122 0.45 -13.42 13.74
N ALA A 123 1.57 -13.54 13.02
CA ALA A 123 2.88 -13.77 13.60
C ALA A 123 3.56 -12.51 14.17
N ARG A 124 2.89 -11.36 14.16
CA ARG A 124 3.41 -10.05 14.61
C ARG A 124 4.69 -9.60 13.92
N GLN A 125 4.90 -10.05 12.70
CA GLN A 125 6.05 -9.67 11.87
C GLN A 125 5.75 -8.43 11.01
N ALA A 126 4.46 -8.17 10.75
CA ALA A 126 3.99 -7.03 9.99
C ALA A 126 2.63 -6.56 10.54
N ASP A 127 2.31 -5.29 10.33
CA ASP A 127 1.03 -4.69 10.66
C ASP A 127 0.02 -4.81 9.51
N TYR A 128 0.55 -4.92 8.31
CA TYR A 128 -0.18 -5.07 7.07
C TYR A 128 0.51 -6.08 6.16
N ALA A 129 -0.24 -7.00 5.61
CA ALA A 129 0.24 -7.96 4.63
C ALA A 129 -0.52 -7.79 3.33
N LYS A 130 0.17 -7.94 2.21
CA LYS A 130 -0.37 -7.72 0.88
C LYS A 130 0.07 -8.83 -0.06
N GLY A 131 -0.88 -9.36 -0.84
CA GLY A 131 -0.58 -10.35 -1.85
C GLY A 131 0.30 -9.79 -2.97
N ASN A 132 1.27 -10.56 -3.43
CA ASN A 132 2.18 -10.23 -4.52
C ASN A 132 2.06 -11.26 -5.65
N ARG A 133 1.42 -10.86 -6.76
CA ARG A 133 1.22 -11.67 -7.95
C ARG A 133 2.47 -11.76 -8.84
N PHE A 134 3.44 -10.87 -8.64
CA PHE A 134 4.66 -10.77 -9.45
C PHE A 134 5.85 -11.50 -8.85
N HIS A 135 5.64 -12.24 -7.78
CA HIS A 135 6.70 -13.00 -7.12
C HIS A 135 7.37 -14.03 -8.07
N SER A 136 6.61 -14.61 -8.99
CA SER A 136 7.11 -15.58 -9.98
C SER A 136 7.40 -14.90 -11.32
N LEU A 137 8.63 -15.07 -11.83
CA LEU A 137 9.00 -14.65 -13.19
C LEU A 137 8.12 -15.28 -14.28
N TRP A 138 7.55 -16.46 -14.01
CA TRP A 138 6.60 -17.12 -14.89
C TRP A 138 5.31 -16.31 -15.07
N ASN A 139 4.77 -15.76 -14.00
CA ASN A 139 3.59 -14.91 -14.03
C ASN A 139 3.85 -13.60 -14.78
N VAL A 140 5.05 -13.01 -14.57
CA VAL A 140 5.48 -11.79 -15.26
C VAL A 140 5.60 -12.00 -16.78
N ARG A 141 6.13 -13.16 -17.23
CA ARG A 141 6.29 -13.48 -18.66
C ARG A 141 4.95 -13.63 -19.40
N LYS A 142 3.88 -14.02 -18.73
CA LYS A 142 2.54 -14.16 -19.33
C LYS A 142 1.81 -12.83 -19.48
N MET A 143 2.32 -11.75 -18.88
CA MET A 143 1.67 -10.45 -18.86
C MET A 143 1.91 -9.68 -20.16
N PRO A 144 0.90 -9.01 -20.73
CA PRO A 144 1.09 -8.09 -21.85
C PRO A 144 2.09 -6.98 -21.49
N ARG A 145 3.02 -6.67 -22.41
CA ARG A 145 4.11 -5.69 -22.19
C ARG A 145 3.60 -4.32 -21.69
N VAL A 146 2.50 -3.82 -22.27
CA VAL A 146 1.91 -2.54 -21.85
C VAL A 146 1.48 -2.56 -20.38
N ARG A 147 0.89 -3.67 -19.93
CA ARG A 147 0.49 -3.85 -18.53
C ARG A 147 1.71 -3.98 -17.61
N LEU A 148 2.76 -4.66 -18.08
CA LEU A 148 4.00 -4.81 -17.32
C LEU A 148 4.69 -3.47 -17.06
N TYR A 149 4.89 -2.65 -18.09
CA TYR A 149 5.51 -1.32 -17.94
C TYR A 149 4.61 -0.33 -17.16
N GLY A 150 3.31 -0.39 -17.39
CA GLY A 150 2.34 0.41 -16.63
C GLY A 150 2.39 0.08 -15.12
N ASN A 151 2.38 -1.19 -14.78
CA ASN A 151 2.49 -1.64 -13.38
C ASN A 151 3.85 -1.31 -12.76
N ALA A 152 4.95 -1.43 -13.52
CA ALA A 152 6.28 -1.06 -13.04
C ALA A 152 6.37 0.44 -12.72
N GLY A 153 5.85 1.31 -13.60
CA GLY A 153 5.80 2.75 -13.38
C GLY A 153 4.92 3.11 -12.17
N LEU A 154 3.74 2.51 -12.06
CA LEU A 154 2.84 2.73 -10.92
C LEU A 154 3.46 2.22 -9.61
N SER A 155 4.11 1.05 -9.63
CA SER A 155 4.84 0.52 -8.49
C SER A 155 5.95 1.47 -8.04
N PHE A 156 6.75 1.99 -8.97
CA PHE A 156 7.79 2.96 -8.65
C PHE A 156 7.23 4.25 -8.03
N MET A 157 6.16 4.81 -8.59
CA MET A 157 5.50 6.00 -8.04
C MET A 157 4.94 5.74 -6.64
N THR A 158 4.35 4.57 -6.41
CA THR A 158 3.83 4.19 -5.09
C THR A 158 4.95 4.01 -4.07
N LYS A 159 6.10 3.43 -4.47
CA LYS A 159 7.30 3.34 -3.61
C LYS A 159 7.78 4.72 -3.16
N LEU A 160 7.87 5.66 -4.11
CA LEU A 160 8.23 7.04 -3.81
C LEU A 160 7.23 7.72 -2.87
N SER A 161 5.92 7.57 -3.11
CA SER A 161 4.89 8.26 -2.35
C SER A 161 4.60 7.63 -0.98
N SER A 162 4.78 6.31 -0.83
CA SER A 162 4.53 5.59 0.42
C SER A 162 5.78 5.38 1.29
N GLY A 163 6.98 5.33 0.68
CA GLY A 163 8.22 4.98 1.37
C GLY A 163 8.44 3.48 1.55
N TYR A 164 7.56 2.64 1.01
CA TYR A 164 7.73 1.18 1.03
C TYR A 164 8.45 0.71 -0.24
N TRP A 165 9.75 0.65 -0.18
CA TRP A 165 10.60 0.29 -1.32
C TRP A 165 10.62 -1.23 -1.61
N GLY A 166 10.35 -2.03 -0.58
CA GLY A 166 10.30 -3.49 -0.65
C GLY A 166 9.03 -4.05 -1.33
N ILE A 167 7.94 -3.26 -1.46
CA ILE A 167 6.66 -3.74 -2.00
C ILE A 167 6.70 -3.76 -3.52
N PHE A 168 6.25 -4.88 -4.11
CA PHE A 168 6.30 -5.07 -5.55
C PHE A 168 4.95 -4.91 -6.27
N ASP A 169 3.83 -5.33 -5.67
CA ASP A 169 2.48 -5.25 -6.25
C ASP A 169 1.56 -4.30 -5.45
N PRO A 170 1.70 -2.96 -5.60
CA PRO A 170 0.97 -2.00 -4.77
C PRO A 170 -0.54 -2.00 -5.00
N THR A 171 -1.01 -2.53 -6.13
CA THR A 171 -2.43 -2.49 -6.55
C THR A 171 -3.18 -3.78 -6.23
N ASN A 172 -2.53 -4.77 -5.66
CA ASN A 172 -3.24 -5.99 -5.26
C ASN A 172 -4.17 -5.70 -4.08
N GLY A 173 -5.44 -6.06 -4.24
CA GLY A 173 -6.48 -5.85 -3.23
C GLY A 173 -6.56 -6.94 -2.16
N TYR A 174 -5.86 -8.07 -2.29
CA TYR A 174 -5.86 -9.13 -1.28
C TYR A 174 -4.91 -8.75 -0.14
N THR A 175 -5.47 -8.32 0.97
CA THR A 175 -4.69 -7.71 2.06
C THR A 175 -5.19 -8.16 3.42
N ALA A 176 -4.30 -8.18 4.41
CA ALA A 176 -4.62 -8.37 5.82
C ALA A 176 -4.03 -7.23 6.64
N ILE A 177 -4.77 -6.72 7.60
CA ILE A 177 -4.36 -5.58 8.41
C ILE A 177 -4.71 -5.80 9.88
N HIS A 178 -3.80 -5.42 10.77
CA HIS A 178 -4.03 -5.45 12.21
C HIS A 178 -4.85 -4.23 12.68
N ALA A 179 -5.70 -4.43 13.69
CA ALA A 179 -6.54 -3.37 14.27
C ALA A 179 -5.73 -2.14 14.74
N ALA A 180 -4.53 -2.32 15.29
CA ALA A 180 -3.67 -1.21 15.70
C ALA A 180 -3.27 -0.33 14.50
N ALA A 181 -2.96 -0.95 13.34
CA ALA A 181 -2.67 -0.21 12.12
C ALA A 181 -3.92 0.50 11.57
N LEU A 182 -5.09 -0.15 11.60
CA LEU A 182 -6.35 0.50 11.21
C LEU A 182 -6.67 1.71 12.09
N ASN A 183 -6.45 1.62 13.39
CA ASN A 183 -6.69 2.72 14.34
C ASN A 183 -5.67 3.86 14.19
N SER A 184 -4.53 3.64 13.56
CA SER A 184 -3.53 4.69 13.28
C SER A 184 -3.82 5.49 12.01
N ILE A 185 -4.79 5.06 11.20
CA ILE A 185 -5.16 5.68 9.93
C ILE A 185 -6.39 6.54 10.08
N GLU A 186 -6.31 7.78 9.61
CA GLU A 186 -7.47 8.65 9.47
C GLU A 186 -8.20 8.34 8.15
N PHE A 187 -9.28 7.57 8.22
CA PHE A 187 -10.03 7.13 7.04
C PHE A 187 -10.62 8.28 6.20
N ALA A 188 -10.78 9.47 6.76
CA ALA A 188 -11.22 10.65 6.02
C ALA A 188 -10.23 11.06 4.92
N ASN A 189 -8.95 10.71 5.09
CA ASN A 189 -7.87 11.01 4.14
C ASN A 189 -7.64 9.89 3.11
N VAL A 190 -8.37 8.77 3.21
CA VAL A 190 -8.22 7.62 2.32
C VAL A 190 -9.22 7.72 1.17
N SER A 191 -8.75 7.50 -0.05
CA SER A 191 -9.59 7.52 -1.26
C SER A 191 -10.64 6.41 -1.24
N GLU A 192 -11.88 6.76 -1.58
CA GLU A 192 -12.99 5.79 -1.63
C GLU A 192 -13.02 4.95 -2.92
N ARG A 193 -12.22 5.29 -3.95
CA ARG A 193 -12.22 4.63 -5.27
C ARG A 193 -10.89 3.95 -5.55
N TYR A 194 -10.54 3.77 -6.83
CA TYR A 194 -9.37 3.00 -7.33
C TYR A 194 -7.99 3.37 -6.75
N PHE A 195 -7.84 4.53 -6.13
CA PHE A 195 -6.59 4.92 -5.48
C PHE A 195 -6.48 4.41 -4.03
N PHE A 196 -7.48 3.67 -3.55
CA PHE A 196 -7.61 3.19 -2.17
C PHE A 196 -6.36 2.42 -1.70
N GLU A 197 -5.91 1.43 -2.46
CA GLU A 197 -4.78 0.58 -2.08
C GLU A 197 -3.47 1.40 -1.95
N THR A 198 -3.27 2.37 -2.83
CA THR A 198 -2.12 3.28 -2.78
C THR A 198 -2.22 4.22 -1.57
N ASP A 199 -3.39 4.81 -1.31
CA ASP A 199 -3.61 5.67 -0.14
C ASP A 199 -3.44 4.90 1.17
N MET A 200 -3.86 3.65 1.24
CA MET A 200 -3.62 2.78 2.39
C MET A 200 -2.12 2.64 2.67
N LEU A 201 -1.31 2.35 1.64
CA LEU A 201 0.14 2.25 1.79
C LEU A 201 0.77 3.59 2.23
N ILE A 202 0.31 4.71 1.69
CA ILE A 202 0.82 6.04 2.07
C ILE A 202 0.51 6.34 3.54
N ASN A 203 -0.74 6.10 3.98
CA ASN A 203 -1.13 6.33 5.37
C ASN A 203 -0.40 5.39 6.34
N LEU A 204 -0.22 4.13 5.97
CA LEU A 204 0.58 3.16 6.73
C LEU A 204 2.06 3.60 6.82
N GLY A 205 2.63 4.15 5.73
CA GLY A 205 3.98 4.73 5.73
C GLY A 205 4.12 5.91 6.70
N ASN A 206 3.13 6.79 6.73
CA ASN A 206 3.09 7.91 7.67
C ASN A 206 2.98 7.44 9.13
N ALA A 207 2.21 6.38 9.39
CA ALA A 207 2.10 5.72 10.68
C ALA A 207 3.33 4.85 11.04
N ARG A 208 4.26 4.64 10.10
CA ARG A 208 5.42 3.75 10.24
C ARG A 208 5.07 2.29 10.51
N ALA A 209 3.93 1.84 9.99
CA ALA A 209 3.54 0.44 10.06
C ALA A 209 4.47 -0.45 9.22
N VAL A 210 4.68 -1.67 9.64
CA VAL A 210 5.45 -2.66 8.85
C VAL A 210 4.53 -3.33 7.84
N VAL A 211 4.95 -3.32 6.57
CA VAL A 211 4.21 -3.95 5.47
C VAL A 211 4.99 -5.15 4.94
N ALA A 212 4.30 -6.28 4.75
CA ALA A 212 4.86 -7.50 4.17
C ALA A 212 4.23 -7.83 2.82
N ASP A 213 5.07 -8.16 1.84
CA ASP A 213 4.66 -8.78 0.58
C ASP A 213 4.53 -10.29 0.76
N VAL A 214 3.36 -10.84 0.43
CA VAL A 214 3.08 -12.29 0.53
C VAL A 214 2.96 -12.87 -0.88
N PRO A 215 3.81 -13.81 -1.26
CA PRO A 215 3.72 -14.47 -2.56
C PRO A 215 2.37 -15.14 -2.76
N MET A 216 1.73 -14.90 -3.90
CA MET A 216 0.50 -15.58 -4.29
C MET A 216 0.45 -15.84 -5.79
N GLU A 217 -0.28 -16.86 -6.19
CA GLU A 217 -0.57 -17.08 -7.60
C GLU A 217 -1.67 -16.14 -8.09
N ALA A 218 -1.50 -15.64 -9.32
CA ALA A 218 -2.52 -14.80 -9.95
C ALA A 218 -3.56 -15.70 -10.63
N VAL A 219 -4.81 -15.57 -10.22
CA VAL A 219 -5.95 -16.11 -10.97
C VAL A 219 -6.42 -15.02 -11.91
N TYR A 220 -6.23 -15.19 -13.22
CA TYR A 220 -6.72 -14.27 -14.22
C TYR A 220 -8.09 -14.77 -14.72
N GLY A 221 -9.14 -14.01 -14.44
CA GLY A 221 -10.46 -14.20 -15.07
C GLY A 221 -10.53 -13.48 -16.42
N ASP A 222 -11.55 -13.79 -17.21
CA ASP A 222 -11.80 -13.22 -18.55
C ASP A 222 -12.35 -11.76 -18.50
N GLU A 223 -12.31 -11.09 -17.35
CA GLU A 223 -12.87 -9.75 -17.21
C GLU A 223 -12.05 -8.69 -17.94
N VAL A 224 -12.74 -7.98 -18.83
CA VAL A 224 -12.20 -6.79 -19.52
C VAL A 224 -12.20 -5.61 -18.58
N SER A 225 -11.02 -5.10 -18.22
CA SER A 225 -10.87 -3.89 -17.42
C SER A 225 -11.48 -2.68 -18.16
N ASN A 226 -12.55 -2.11 -17.62
CA ASN A 226 -13.23 -0.90 -18.15
C ASN A 226 -12.51 0.41 -17.81
N LEU A 227 -11.22 0.38 -17.46
CA LEU A 227 -10.44 1.56 -17.11
C LEU A 227 -10.07 2.38 -18.35
N HIS A 228 -10.50 3.64 -18.39
CA HIS A 228 -9.97 4.65 -19.31
C HIS A 228 -8.52 4.99 -18.94
N ILE A 229 -7.60 4.12 -19.32
CA ILE A 229 -6.19 4.05 -18.86
C ILE A 229 -5.50 5.43 -18.88
N ARG A 230 -5.66 6.24 -19.91
CA ARG A 230 -4.96 7.54 -20.04
C ARG A 230 -5.39 8.59 -19.01
N LYS A 231 -6.70 8.70 -18.75
CA LYS A 231 -7.24 9.70 -17.80
C LYS A 231 -6.94 9.33 -16.36
N GLU A 232 -7.08 8.04 -16.05
CA GLU A 232 -6.78 7.50 -14.72
C GLU A 232 -5.29 7.59 -14.42
N LEU A 233 -4.41 7.30 -15.37
CA LEU A 233 -2.95 7.35 -15.19
C LEU A 233 -2.46 8.75 -14.77
N TRP A 234 -2.98 9.82 -15.42
CA TRP A 234 -2.64 11.18 -15.05
C TRP A 234 -3.16 11.56 -13.65
N HIS A 235 -4.36 11.12 -13.33
CA HIS A 235 -4.94 11.33 -12.00
C HIS A 235 -4.13 10.62 -10.90
N PHE A 236 -3.72 9.37 -11.16
CA PHE A 236 -2.85 8.62 -10.27
C PHE A 236 -1.48 9.29 -10.11
N PHE A 237 -0.88 9.77 -11.20
CA PHE A 237 0.39 10.49 -11.15
C PHE A 237 0.30 11.76 -10.31
N ALA A 238 -0.70 12.60 -10.55
CA ALA A 238 -0.89 13.86 -9.83
C ALA A 238 -1.12 13.61 -8.31
N LYS A 239 -1.94 12.62 -7.97
CA LYS A 239 -2.16 12.22 -6.58
C LYS A 239 -0.87 11.71 -5.92
N ASN A 240 -0.15 10.77 -6.56
CA ASN A 240 1.11 10.27 -6.04
C ASN A 240 2.12 11.39 -5.80
N MET A 241 2.23 12.37 -6.73
CA MET A 241 3.14 13.50 -6.60
C MET A 241 2.77 14.41 -5.42
N ARG A 242 1.47 14.66 -5.24
CA ARG A 242 0.97 15.41 -4.08
C ARG A 242 1.29 14.69 -2.77
N GLU A 243 1.01 13.41 -2.69
CA GLU A 243 1.25 12.64 -1.47
C GLU A 243 2.77 12.43 -1.21
N LEU A 244 3.58 12.28 -2.25
CA LEU A 244 5.05 12.29 -2.16
C LEU A 244 5.54 13.59 -1.49
N THR A 245 5.07 14.75 -1.97
CA THR A 245 5.48 16.04 -1.41
C THR A 245 5.08 16.16 0.06
N LYS A 246 3.85 15.76 0.42
CA LYS A 246 3.39 15.74 1.82
C LYS A 246 4.24 14.81 2.69
N ARG A 247 4.49 13.56 2.22
CA ARG A 247 5.28 12.58 2.95
C ARG A 247 6.69 13.09 3.20
N ILE A 248 7.36 13.60 2.15
CA ILE A 248 8.73 14.13 2.29
C ILE A 248 8.77 15.27 3.28
N PHE A 249 7.85 16.24 3.15
CA PHE A 249 7.81 17.38 4.06
C PHE A 249 7.52 16.94 5.51
N TYR A 250 6.51 16.10 5.71
CA TYR A 250 6.15 15.59 7.03
C TYR A 250 7.29 14.77 7.65
N THR A 251 7.83 13.80 6.91
CA THR A 251 8.81 12.85 7.44
C THR A 251 10.14 13.52 7.73
N TYR A 252 10.66 14.34 6.80
CA TYR A 252 12.03 14.84 6.84
C TYR A 252 12.18 16.27 7.38
N PHE A 253 11.10 17.04 7.47
CA PHE A 253 11.17 18.43 7.96
C PHE A 253 10.33 18.67 9.21
N LEU A 254 9.26 17.91 9.44
CA LEU A 254 8.43 18.09 10.63
C LEU A 254 8.72 17.03 11.71
N ARG A 255 8.77 15.74 11.33
CA ARG A 255 8.94 14.65 12.28
C ARG A 255 10.41 14.37 12.63
N ASP A 256 11.22 14.09 11.63
CA ASP A 256 12.59 13.62 11.80
C ASP A 256 13.59 14.48 11.00
N PHE A 257 13.94 15.66 11.51
CA PHE A 257 14.98 16.46 10.89
C PHE A 257 16.34 15.78 11.05
N SER A 258 16.97 15.42 9.93
CA SER A 258 18.17 14.60 9.91
C SER A 258 19.17 15.08 8.82
N PRO A 259 20.38 14.54 8.74
CA PRO A 259 21.27 14.82 7.62
C PRO A 259 20.66 14.59 6.24
N ALA A 260 19.70 13.66 6.11
CA ALA A 260 18.97 13.42 4.87
C ALA A 260 18.13 14.64 4.47
N SER A 261 17.54 15.36 5.44
CA SER A 261 16.79 16.61 5.18
C SER A 261 17.67 17.67 4.53
N LEU A 262 18.91 17.83 5.04
CA LEU A 262 19.90 18.75 4.47
C LEU A 262 20.37 18.30 3.09
N GLN A 263 20.58 17.00 2.90
CA GLN A 263 20.97 16.43 1.61
C GLN A 263 19.90 16.67 0.55
N LEU A 264 18.61 16.50 0.90
CA LEU A 264 17.51 16.81 -0.02
C LEU A 264 17.48 18.29 -0.37
N LEU A 265 17.58 19.19 0.64
CA LEU A 265 17.52 20.63 0.45
C LEU A 265 18.68 21.13 -0.42
N PHE A 266 19.92 20.82 -0.02
CA PHE A 266 21.10 21.25 -0.77
C PHE A 266 21.20 20.55 -2.13
N GLY A 267 20.76 19.29 -2.22
CA GLY A 267 20.71 18.56 -3.48
C GLY A 267 19.84 19.26 -4.51
N LEU A 268 18.64 19.68 -4.12
CA LEU A 268 17.73 20.42 -4.99
C LEU A 268 18.30 21.81 -5.34
N ILE A 269 18.80 22.57 -4.35
CA ILE A 269 19.38 23.90 -4.58
C ILE A 269 20.52 23.82 -5.58
N PHE A 270 21.47 22.90 -5.37
CA PHE A 270 22.65 22.78 -6.24
C PHE A 270 22.29 22.30 -7.64
N LEU A 271 21.37 21.34 -7.76
CA LEU A 271 20.92 20.85 -9.05
C LEU A 271 20.21 21.96 -9.85
N VAL A 272 19.30 22.69 -9.22
CA VAL A 272 18.57 23.80 -9.86
C VAL A 272 19.51 24.94 -10.23
N PHE A 273 20.38 25.37 -9.30
CA PHE A 273 21.35 26.43 -9.53
C PHE A 273 22.29 26.08 -10.69
N GLY A 274 22.94 24.91 -10.64
CA GLY A 274 23.90 24.51 -11.66
C GLY A 274 23.27 24.36 -13.04
N THR A 275 22.02 23.81 -13.09
CA THR A 275 21.28 23.67 -14.36
C THR A 275 20.89 25.02 -14.95
N ILE A 276 20.32 25.92 -14.15
CA ILE A 276 19.91 27.26 -14.63
C ILE A 276 21.14 28.06 -15.03
N TYR A 277 22.18 28.12 -14.18
CA TYR A 277 23.41 28.84 -14.47
C TYR A 277 24.07 28.29 -15.74
N GLY A 278 24.20 26.99 -15.86
CA GLY A 278 24.75 26.33 -17.04
C GLY A 278 23.96 26.63 -18.32
N ALA A 279 22.64 26.59 -18.27
CA ALA A 279 21.78 26.91 -19.41
C ALA A 279 21.94 28.39 -19.85
N VAL A 280 21.97 29.33 -18.89
CA VAL A 280 22.19 30.77 -19.18
C VAL A 280 23.56 31.00 -19.79
N GLN A 281 24.61 30.42 -19.23
CA GLN A 281 25.96 30.60 -19.79
C GLN A 281 26.15 29.93 -21.16
N TRP A 282 25.48 28.79 -21.36
CA TRP A 282 25.45 28.14 -22.67
C TRP A 282 24.81 29.01 -23.75
N THR A 283 23.59 29.55 -23.46
CA THR A 283 22.91 30.44 -24.39
C THR A 283 23.70 31.71 -24.69
N HIS A 284 24.35 32.30 -23.66
CA HIS A 284 25.25 33.45 -23.82
C HIS A 284 26.43 33.11 -24.74
N SER A 285 27.15 32.03 -24.50
CA SER A 285 28.28 31.57 -25.31
C SER A 285 27.91 31.35 -26.77
N VAL A 286 26.72 30.71 -27.02
CA VAL A 286 26.22 30.52 -28.38
C VAL A 286 25.86 31.83 -29.08
N SER A 287 25.30 32.79 -28.35
CA SER A 287 24.88 34.08 -28.92
C SER A 287 26.01 35.07 -29.17
N SER A 288 27.04 35.06 -28.29
CA SER A 288 28.22 35.96 -28.42
C SER A 288 29.31 35.40 -29.31
N GLY A 289 29.32 34.07 -29.57
CA GLY A 289 30.43 33.38 -30.23
C GLY A 289 31.68 33.23 -29.38
N GLU A 290 31.64 33.62 -28.07
CA GLU A 290 32.76 33.52 -27.15
C GLU A 290 32.69 32.20 -26.38
N LEU A 291 33.85 31.54 -26.24
CA LEU A 291 33.95 30.30 -25.46
C LEU A 291 33.82 30.59 -23.96
N ALA A 292 33.02 29.82 -23.27
CA ALA A 292 32.91 29.90 -21.83
C ALA A 292 34.27 29.55 -21.16
N SER A 293 34.63 30.32 -20.14
CA SER A 293 35.88 30.05 -19.37
C SER A 293 35.74 28.73 -18.60
N THR A 294 36.90 28.10 -18.30
CA THR A 294 36.92 26.88 -17.46
C THR A 294 36.25 27.13 -16.11
N GLY A 295 36.43 28.33 -15.51
CA GLY A 295 35.73 28.68 -14.26
C GLY A 295 34.21 28.71 -14.41
N THR A 296 33.68 29.26 -15.51
CA THR A 296 32.27 29.29 -15.80
C THR A 296 31.67 27.86 -15.92
N VAL A 297 32.40 26.99 -16.63
CA VAL A 297 31.97 25.57 -16.77
C VAL A 297 31.99 24.86 -15.42
N MET A 298 33.02 25.08 -14.60
CA MET A 298 33.14 24.45 -13.26
C MET A 298 32.05 24.94 -12.31
N ILE A 299 31.65 26.21 -12.33
CA ILE A 299 30.57 26.76 -11.52
C ILE A 299 29.20 26.14 -11.92
N ALA A 300 29.03 25.76 -13.18
CA ALA A 300 27.82 25.04 -13.62
C ALA A 300 27.85 23.56 -13.23
N VAL A 301 28.95 22.86 -13.54
CA VAL A 301 29.01 21.39 -13.48
C VAL A 301 29.18 20.90 -12.05
N LEU A 302 29.97 21.56 -11.21
CA LEU A 302 30.27 21.10 -9.85
C LEU A 302 28.98 21.06 -8.97
N PRO A 303 28.14 22.11 -8.97
CA PRO A 303 26.84 22.02 -8.25
C PRO A 303 25.92 20.93 -8.79
N ILE A 304 25.88 20.68 -10.12
CA ILE A 304 25.07 19.58 -10.67
C ILE A 304 25.56 18.24 -10.12
N ILE A 305 26.86 17.98 -10.15
CA ILE A 305 27.42 16.72 -9.65
C ILE A 305 27.13 16.55 -8.15
N LEU A 306 27.42 17.58 -7.34
CA LEU A 306 27.15 17.54 -5.90
C LEU A 306 25.65 17.43 -5.61
N GLY A 307 24.80 18.13 -6.38
CA GLY A 307 23.36 18.05 -6.26
C GLY A 307 22.83 16.65 -6.51
N VAL A 308 23.26 16.00 -7.59
CA VAL A 308 22.92 14.61 -7.89
C VAL A 308 23.42 13.66 -6.79
N GLN A 309 24.66 13.86 -6.32
CA GLN A 309 25.23 13.05 -5.23
C GLN A 309 24.41 13.15 -3.95
N PHE A 310 23.99 14.34 -3.55
CA PHE A 310 23.15 14.54 -2.37
C PHE A 310 21.77 13.92 -2.53
N LEU A 311 21.14 14.04 -3.71
CA LEU A 311 19.85 13.42 -3.98
C LEU A 311 19.92 11.88 -3.97
N LEU A 312 21.00 11.30 -4.50
CA LEU A 312 21.21 9.85 -4.44
C LEU A 312 21.44 9.36 -3.01
N ASN A 313 22.18 10.12 -2.20
CA ASN A 313 22.38 9.81 -0.78
C ASN A 313 21.04 9.91 0.00
N PHE A 314 20.24 10.95 -0.27
CA PHE A 314 18.89 11.07 0.29
C PHE A 314 18.02 9.86 -0.07
N LEU A 315 18.00 9.47 -1.35
CA LEU A 315 17.23 8.31 -1.81
C LEU A 315 17.69 7.02 -1.12
N SER A 316 19.01 6.83 -0.97
CA SER A 316 19.57 5.68 -0.25
C SER A 316 19.13 5.66 1.22
N PHE A 317 19.07 6.82 1.85
CA PHE A 317 18.57 6.95 3.22
C PHE A 317 17.08 6.64 3.30
N ASP A 318 16.25 7.15 2.37
CA ASP A 318 14.81 6.89 2.33
C ASP A 318 14.51 5.38 2.19
N ILE A 319 15.25 4.69 1.33
CA ILE A 319 15.17 3.24 1.17
C ILE A 319 15.54 2.49 2.47
N ALA A 320 16.58 2.94 3.15
CA ALA A 320 17.04 2.32 4.40
C ALA A 320 16.10 2.60 5.58
N ASN A 321 15.34 3.69 5.53
CA ASN A 321 14.44 4.17 6.59
C ASN A 321 13.06 3.50 6.57
N GLU A 322 12.84 2.49 5.73
CA GLU A 322 11.61 1.69 5.72
C GLU A 322 11.32 1.10 7.11
N PRO A 323 10.07 1.14 7.62
CA PRO A 323 9.71 0.64 8.94
C PRO A 323 10.06 -0.85 9.11
N ARG A 324 10.61 -1.22 10.28
CA ARG A 324 11.06 -2.58 10.57
C ARG A 324 10.44 -3.18 11.83
N VAL A 325 9.89 -2.33 12.68
CA VAL A 325 9.27 -2.74 13.94
C VAL A 325 7.78 -2.52 13.81
N PRO A 326 6.95 -3.57 13.91
CA PRO A 326 5.51 -3.43 13.85
C PRO A 326 4.96 -2.52 14.95
N ILE A 327 3.91 -1.76 14.64
CA ILE A 327 3.22 -0.90 15.59
C ILE A 327 2.19 -1.66 16.43
N GLN A 328 1.78 -2.86 15.96
CA GLN A 328 0.94 -3.73 16.76
C GLN A 328 1.69 -4.13 18.05
N PRO A 329 0.98 -4.26 19.20
CA PRO A 329 1.64 -4.60 20.45
C PRO A 329 2.40 -5.92 20.34
N THR A 330 3.72 -5.87 20.55
CA THR A 330 4.56 -7.07 20.59
C THR A 330 4.25 -7.87 21.86
N PHE A 331 3.79 -7.13 22.91
CA PHE A 331 3.32 -7.70 24.18
C PHE A 331 1.95 -7.10 24.49
N SER A 332 0.98 -7.92 24.87
CA SER A 332 -0.25 -7.45 25.49
C SER A 332 0.08 -6.89 26.88
N LEU A 333 -0.65 -5.86 27.34
CA LEU A 333 -0.57 -5.42 28.73
C LEU A 333 -0.86 -6.58 29.71
N ALA A 334 -1.67 -7.55 29.31
CA ALA A 334 -1.90 -8.80 30.05
C ALA A 334 -0.65 -9.66 30.23
N ASP A 335 0.34 -9.54 29.33
CA ASP A 335 1.62 -10.29 29.45
C ASP A 335 2.60 -9.59 30.40
N ILE A 336 2.34 -8.32 30.76
CA ILE A 336 3.22 -7.50 31.62
C ILE A 336 2.70 -7.44 33.08
N VAL A 337 1.38 -7.56 33.25
CA VAL A 337 0.78 -7.62 34.59
C VAL A 337 0.85 -9.07 35.06
N PRO A 338 1.65 -9.41 36.10
CA PRO A 338 1.58 -10.72 36.70
C PRO A 338 0.16 -10.98 37.14
N HIS A 339 -0.45 -12.11 36.75
CA HIS A 339 -1.62 -12.60 37.44
C HIS A 339 -1.25 -12.72 38.91
N GLU A 340 -1.69 -11.78 39.74
CA GLU A 340 -1.70 -12.00 41.18
C GLU A 340 -2.51 -13.28 41.37
N ALA A 341 -1.80 -14.37 41.62
CA ALA A 341 -2.39 -15.63 42.00
C ALA A 341 -3.24 -15.33 43.22
N GLY A 342 -4.54 -15.48 43.08
CA GLY A 342 -5.49 -15.27 44.16
C GLY A 342 -5.09 -16.12 45.38
N ALA A 343 -4.92 -15.42 46.49
CA ALA A 343 -4.88 -15.98 47.79
C ALA A 343 -6.30 -16.40 48.25
#